data_b6fbc2fab4b76babf06a133e9b28a01b
#
_entry.id   b6fbc2fab4b76babf06a133e9b28a01b
#
_cell.length_a   1.000
_cell.length_b   1.000
_cell.length_c   1.000
_cell.angle_alpha   90.00
_cell.angle_beta   90.00
_cell.angle_gamma   90.00
#
_symmetry.space_group_name_H-M   'P 1'
#
loop_
_entity.id
_entity.type
_entity.pdbx_description
1 polymer ?
#
loop_
_entity_poly.entity_id
_entity_poly.type
_entity_poly.pdbx_seq_one_letter_code
_entity_poly.pdbx_strand_id
1 'polypeptide(L)'
;MTGHNEIASPFRSTRTSDAERQEKRAALLLAAVRMFNERGFHATSLEDVAASLGVTKPVIYHHLGNKDQVLFECVRIGLHELQDAAEQAKATSGTGLDRLRVFLHRYAVTIMGDFGRCVIRTGDEVLSPEARAKFRALKREIDDALRAMIAAAAADGSASIRDVRTTALTFAGALNWPARWHRPDGARPATDLAAEMVDILCVGIEPRG
;
A
#
# COMPACT_ATOMS: atom_id res chain seq x y z
N MET A 1 6.39 4.27 -31.56
CA MET A 1 5.01 3.76 -31.59
C MET A 1 4.59 3.52 -30.15
N THR A 2 3.95 4.50 -29.54
CA THR A 2 3.50 4.50 -28.15
C THR A 2 2.15 3.80 -28.08
N GLY A 3 2.15 2.53 -27.66
CA GLY A 3 0.93 1.80 -27.34
C GLY A 3 0.35 2.32 -26.04
N HIS A 4 -0.61 3.22 -26.11
CA HIS A 4 -1.50 3.52 -25.00
C HIS A 4 -2.32 2.25 -24.75
N ASN A 5 -2.08 1.64 -23.61
CA ASN A 5 -2.92 0.56 -23.10
C ASN A 5 -4.23 1.21 -22.62
N GLU A 6 -5.18 1.33 -23.52
CA GLU A 6 -6.52 1.87 -23.27
C GLU A 6 -7.24 0.86 -22.38
N ILE A 7 -7.21 1.10 -21.05
CA ILE A 7 -8.06 0.37 -20.11
C ILE A 7 -9.50 0.69 -20.51
N ALA A 8 -10.22 -0.30 -21.01
CA ALA A 8 -11.62 -0.15 -21.41
C ALA A 8 -12.44 0.46 -20.25
N SER A 9 -13.07 1.61 -20.48
CA SER A 9 -13.85 2.30 -19.45
C SER A 9 -15.12 1.50 -19.10
N PRO A 10 -15.33 1.10 -17.83
CA PRO A 10 -16.48 0.31 -17.41
C PRO A 10 -17.80 1.07 -17.37
N PHE A 11 -17.81 2.34 -17.82
CA PHE A 11 -18.96 3.24 -17.65
C PHE A 11 -20.00 3.22 -18.79
N ARG A 12 -19.95 2.27 -19.73
CA ARG A 12 -20.83 2.22 -20.93
C ARG A 12 -22.13 1.41 -20.78
N SER A 13 -22.47 0.84 -19.62
CA SER A 13 -23.67 0.00 -19.44
C SER A 13 -24.77 0.69 -18.60
N THR A 14 -26.05 0.50 -18.99
CA THR A 14 -27.23 1.12 -18.37
C THR A 14 -27.94 0.24 -17.31
N ARG A 15 -27.50 -0.99 -17.09
CA ARG A 15 -27.98 -1.89 -15.99
C ARG A 15 -26.78 -2.34 -15.20
N THR A 16 -26.59 -1.78 -14.02
CA THR A 16 -25.45 -2.10 -13.16
C THR A 16 -25.80 -3.22 -12.19
N SER A 17 -25.17 -4.38 -12.39
CA SER A 17 -25.07 -5.42 -11.34
C SER A 17 -24.20 -4.91 -10.17
N ASP A 18 -24.26 -5.56 -9.01
CA ASP A 18 -23.40 -5.15 -7.88
C ASP A 18 -21.90 -5.29 -8.22
N ALA A 19 -21.52 -6.26 -9.05
CA ALA A 19 -20.17 -6.44 -9.56
C ALA A 19 -19.73 -5.22 -10.41
N GLU A 20 -20.55 -4.79 -11.38
CA GLU A 20 -20.25 -3.60 -12.20
C GLU A 20 -20.16 -2.32 -11.38
N ARG A 21 -20.95 -2.21 -10.30
CA ARG A 21 -20.88 -1.07 -9.38
C ARG A 21 -19.56 -1.07 -8.61
N GLN A 22 -19.08 -2.24 -8.17
CA GLN A 22 -17.79 -2.40 -7.51
C GLN A 22 -16.63 -2.10 -8.46
N GLU A 23 -16.66 -2.58 -9.70
CA GLU A 23 -15.67 -2.27 -10.72
C GLU A 23 -15.57 -0.77 -11.00
N LYS A 24 -16.72 -0.11 -11.19
CA LYS A 24 -16.78 1.36 -11.37
C LYS A 24 -16.18 2.09 -10.16
N ARG A 25 -16.55 1.66 -8.95
CA ARG A 25 -16.01 2.24 -7.71
C ARG A 25 -14.48 2.04 -7.62
N ALA A 26 -13.99 0.85 -7.95
CA ALA A 26 -12.55 0.55 -7.94
C ALA A 26 -11.78 1.42 -8.96
N ALA A 27 -12.30 1.58 -10.18
CA ALA A 27 -11.70 2.44 -11.20
C ALA A 27 -11.64 3.91 -10.76
N LEU A 28 -12.71 4.42 -10.12
CA LEU A 28 -12.74 5.78 -9.56
C LEU A 28 -11.72 5.96 -8.43
N LEU A 29 -11.62 4.99 -7.51
CA LEU A 29 -10.62 5.02 -6.43
C LEU A 29 -9.20 4.96 -6.96
N LEU A 30 -8.95 4.13 -7.98
CA LEU A 30 -7.62 4.03 -8.61
C LEU A 30 -7.21 5.35 -9.27
N ALA A 31 -8.12 6.00 -9.99
CA ALA A 31 -7.85 7.31 -10.58
C ALA A 31 -7.60 8.38 -9.50
N ALA A 32 -8.41 8.37 -8.44
CA ALA A 32 -8.25 9.31 -7.33
C ALA A 32 -6.90 9.14 -6.61
N VAL A 33 -6.52 7.90 -6.27
CA VAL A 33 -5.27 7.64 -5.57
C VAL A 33 -4.04 8.00 -6.39
N ARG A 34 -4.07 7.79 -7.71
CA ARG A 34 -3.00 8.22 -8.62
C ARG A 34 -2.85 9.73 -8.62
N MET A 35 -3.95 10.46 -8.73
CA MET A 35 -3.91 11.92 -8.69
C MET A 35 -3.48 12.46 -7.32
N PHE A 36 -3.89 11.82 -6.21
CA PHE A 36 -3.39 12.17 -4.88
C PHE A 36 -1.88 11.93 -4.75
N ASN A 37 -1.37 10.84 -5.32
CA ASN A 37 0.06 10.55 -5.35
C ASN A 37 0.87 11.52 -6.21
N GLU A 38 0.33 11.98 -7.31
CA GLU A 38 1.02 12.86 -8.27
C GLU A 38 0.99 14.32 -7.84
N ARG A 39 -0.20 14.84 -7.51
CA ARG A 39 -0.44 16.27 -7.28
C ARG A 39 -0.58 16.63 -5.81
N GLY A 40 -0.78 15.62 -4.96
CA GLY A 40 -1.13 15.80 -3.55
C GLY A 40 -2.64 15.94 -3.33
N PHE A 41 -3.06 15.66 -2.10
CA PHE A 41 -4.47 15.67 -1.72
C PHE A 41 -5.11 17.05 -1.94
N HIS A 42 -4.49 18.11 -1.45
CA HIS A 42 -5.09 19.45 -1.50
C HIS A 42 -5.25 19.99 -2.94
N ALA A 43 -4.30 19.67 -3.82
CA ALA A 43 -4.30 20.12 -5.21
C ALA A 43 -5.16 19.28 -6.17
N THR A 44 -5.84 18.23 -5.67
CA THR A 44 -6.71 17.35 -6.48
C THR A 44 -8.17 17.61 -6.11
N SER A 45 -9.05 17.80 -7.09
CA SER A 45 -10.51 17.81 -6.89
C SER A 45 -11.15 16.50 -7.36
N LEU A 46 -12.34 16.15 -6.84
CA LEU A 46 -13.10 15.01 -7.37
C LEU A 46 -13.61 15.27 -8.78
N GLU A 47 -13.80 16.52 -9.15
CA GLU A 47 -14.13 16.95 -10.50
C GLU A 47 -13.02 16.63 -11.50
N ASP A 48 -11.75 16.84 -11.11
CA ASP A 48 -10.60 16.46 -11.95
C ASP A 48 -10.53 14.95 -12.14
N VAL A 49 -10.80 14.18 -11.07
CA VAL A 49 -10.87 12.72 -11.15
C VAL A 49 -12.00 12.28 -12.08
N ALA A 50 -13.19 12.87 -11.97
CA ALA A 50 -14.31 12.57 -12.85
C ALA A 50 -13.97 12.88 -14.32
N ALA A 51 -13.37 14.04 -14.57
CA ALA A 51 -12.94 14.46 -15.91
C ALA A 51 -11.91 13.50 -16.52
N SER A 52 -10.95 12.99 -15.73
CA SER A 52 -9.92 12.05 -16.18
C SER A 52 -10.49 10.71 -16.67
N LEU A 53 -11.68 10.35 -16.20
CA LEU A 53 -12.38 9.10 -16.55
C LEU A 53 -13.57 9.34 -17.52
N GLY A 54 -13.81 10.58 -17.92
CA GLY A 54 -14.92 10.93 -18.80
C GLY A 54 -16.30 10.73 -18.15
N VAL A 55 -16.38 10.82 -16.81
CA VAL A 55 -17.64 10.70 -16.06
C VAL A 55 -18.09 12.06 -15.52
N THR A 56 -19.38 12.17 -15.21
CA THR A 56 -19.95 13.41 -14.67
C THR A 56 -19.75 13.54 -13.16
N LYS A 57 -19.75 14.78 -12.65
CA LYS A 57 -19.66 15.09 -11.22
C LYS A 57 -20.66 14.28 -10.36
N PRO A 58 -21.97 14.18 -10.70
CA PRO A 58 -22.90 13.36 -9.93
C PRO A 58 -22.48 11.90 -9.79
N VAL A 59 -21.86 11.31 -10.81
CA VAL A 59 -21.43 9.91 -10.80
C VAL A 59 -20.34 9.69 -9.76
N ILE A 60 -19.30 10.53 -9.71
CA ILE A 60 -18.22 10.34 -8.73
C ILE A 60 -18.72 10.53 -7.30
N TYR A 61 -19.55 11.53 -7.02
CA TYR A 61 -20.09 11.75 -5.68
C TYR A 61 -21.05 10.64 -5.25
N HIS A 62 -21.83 10.09 -6.20
CA HIS A 62 -22.70 8.93 -5.91
C HIS A 62 -21.91 7.68 -5.51
N HIS A 63 -20.79 7.41 -6.17
CA HIS A 63 -19.99 6.21 -5.91
C HIS A 63 -19.02 6.35 -4.74
N LEU A 64 -18.46 7.53 -4.51
CA LEU A 64 -17.35 7.72 -3.59
C LEU A 64 -17.65 8.64 -2.39
N GLY A 65 -18.74 9.41 -2.44
CA GLY A 65 -19.03 10.42 -1.42
C GLY A 65 -18.13 11.66 -1.55
N ASN A 66 -17.61 12.16 -0.45
CA ASN A 66 -16.75 13.33 -0.45
C ASN A 66 -15.25 12.98 -0.55
N LYS A 67 -14.42 13.98 -0.80
CA LYS A 67 -12.98 13.83 -1.01
C LYS A 67 -12.24 13.21 0.18
N ASP A 68 -12.64 13.54 1.41
CA ASP A 68 -12.04 12.96 2.63
C ASP A 68 -12.37 11.48 2.76
N GLN A 69 -13.60 11.08 2.42
CA GLN A 69 -13.99 9.67 2.36
C GLN A 69 -13.20 8.90 1.30
N VAL A 70 -12.98 9.51 0.13
CA VAL A 70 -12.15 8.92 -0.93
C VAL A 70 -10.71 8.71 -0.45
N LEU A 71 -10.10 9.71 0.18
CA LEU A 71 -8.75 9.56 0.71
C LEU A 71 -8.69 8.45 1.76
N PHE A 72 -9.63 8.43 2.71
CA PHE A 72 -9.68 7.39 3.73
C PHE A 72 -9.82 5.99 3.12
N GLU A 73 -10.67 5.82 2.09
CA GLU A 73 -10.78 4.55 1.38
C GLU A 73 -9.48 4.15 0.68
N CYS A 74 -8.78 5.08 0.05
CA CYS A 74 -7.50 4.79 -0.58
C CYS A 74 -6.45 4.29 0.43
N VAL A 75 -6.30 4.99 1.57
CA VAL A 75 -5.35 4.54 2.61
C VAL A 75 -5.79 3.24 3.27
N ARG A 76 -7.10 3.02 3.44
CA ARG A 76 -7.65 1.77 3.97
C ARG A 76 -7.33 0.58 3.08
N ILE A 77 -7.47 0.72 1.76
CA ILE A 77 -7.11 -0.33 0.81
C ILE A 77 -5.63 -0.69 0.95
N GLY A 78 -4.73 0.29 0.91
CA GLY A 78 -3.30 0.04 1.04
C GLY A 78 -2.91 -0.62 2.37
N LEU A 79 -3.58 -0.26 3.48
CA LEU A 79 -3.37 -0.91 4.78
C LEU A 79 -3.89 -2.35 4.81
N HIS A 80 -5.04 -2.63 4.20
CA HIS A 80 -5.53 -4.01 4.07
C HIS A 80 -4.61 -4.88 3.21
N GLU A 81 -4.06 -4.37 2.11
CA GLU A 81 -3.06 -5.09 1.32
C GLU A 81 -1.82 -5.45 2.17
N LEU A 82 -1.41 -4.59 3.11
CA LEU A 82 -0.33 -4.90 4.05
C LEU A 82 -0.73 -5.93 5.11
N GLN A 83 -1.98 -5.91 5.58
CA GLN A 83 -2.51 -6.94 6.48
C GLN A 83 -2.55 -8.31 5.78
N ASP A 84 -3.05 -8.37 4.54
CA ASP A 84 -3.06 -9.58 3.73
C ASP A 84 -1.64 -10.12 3.50
N ALA A 85 -0.66 -9.23 3.27
CA ALA A 85 0.74 -9.61 3.16
C ALA A 85 1.27 -10.25 4.46
N ALA A 86 0.86 -9.73 5.64
CA ALA A 86 1.23 -10.29 6.93
C ALA A 86 0.61 -11.68 7.15
N GLU A 87 -0.67 -11.87 6.83
CA GLU A 87 -1.34 -13.17 6.96
C GLU A 87 -0.73 -14.23 6.02
N GLN A 88 -0.45 -13.86 4.78
CA GLN A 88 0.20 -14.76 3.82
C GLN A 88 1.62 -15.14 4.27
N ALA A 89 2.37 -14.21 4.84
CA ALA A 89 3.70 -14.52 5.39
C ALA A 89 3.61 -15.47 6.59
N LYS A 90 2.65 -15.31 7.49
CA LYS A 90 2.42 -16.24 8.62
C LYS A 90 2.11 -17.67 8.15
N ALA A 91 1.38 -17.81 7.04
CA ALA A 91 1.03 -19.11 6.45
C ALA A 91 2.20 -19.77 5.69
N THR A 92 3.32 -19.07 5.47
CA THR A 92 4.49 -19.60 4.77
C THR A 92 5.25 -20.61 5.67
N SER A 93 5.61 -21.77 5.12
CA SER A 93 6.47 -22.75 5.78
C SER A 93 7.92 -22.23 5.90
N GLY A 94 8.67 -22.79 6.85
CA GLY A 94 10.06 -22.44 7.07
C GLY A 94 10.33 -21.80 8.42
N THR A 95 11.47 -21.14 8.55
CA THR A 95 11.92 -20.45 9.78
C THR A 95 11.20 -19.11 9.97
N GLY A 96 11.39 -18.47 11.12
CA GLY A 96 10.92 -17.11 11.38
C GLY A 96 11.52 -16.11 10.39
N LEU A 97 12.78 -16.28 10.02
CA LEU A 97 13.44 -15.42 9.04
C LEU A 97 12.84 -15.61 7.62
N ASP A 98 12.48 -16.84 7.23
CA ASP A 98 11.84 -17.08 5.94
C ASP A 98 10.49 -16.35 5.86
N ARG A 99 9.65 -16.46 6.89
CA ARG A 99 8.38 -15.72 6.99
C ARG A 99 8.57 -14.21 7.00
N LEU A 100 9.56 -13.73 7.74
CA LEU A 100 9.91 -12.32 7.79
C LEU A 100 10.33 -11.80 6.39
N ARG A 101 11.19 -12.51 5.67
CA ARG A 101 11.59 -12.17 4.29
C ARG A 101 10.39 -12.07 3.34
N VAL A 102 9.47 -13.03 3.41
CA VAL A 102 8.23 -13.00 2.62
C VAL A 102 7.40 -11.76 2.95
N PHE A 103 7.23 -11.46 4.23
CA PHE A 103 6.49 -10.26 4.65
C PHE A 103 7.16 -8.97 4.16
N LEU A 104 8.46 -8.80 4.40
CA LEU A 104 9.21 -7.60 4.01
C LEU A 104 9.15 -7.37 2.48
N HIS A 105 9.27 -8.44 1.69
CA HIS A 105 9.17 -8.37 0.23
C HIS A 105 7.78 -7.88 -0.21
N ARG A 106 6.71 -8.51 0.30
CA ARG A 106 5.33 -8.12 -0.03
C ARG A 106 5.02 -6.71 0.47
N TYR A 107 5.47 -6.37 1.66
CA TYR A 107 5.37 -5.02 2.22
C TYR A 107 5.99 -3.99 1.27
N ALA A 108 7.23 -4.20 0.82
CA ALA A 108 7.92 -3.29 -0.09
C ALA A 108 7.17 -3.14 -1.42
N VAL A 109 6.70 -4.25 -2.02
CA VAL A 109 5.91 -4.22 -3.27
C VAL A 109 4.63 -3.42 -3.07
N THR A 110 3.88 -3.67 -1.99
CA THR A 110 2.64 -2.94 -1.67
C THR A 110 2.90 -1.44 -1.51
N ILE A 111 3.96 -1.06 -0.77
CA ILE A 111 4.31 0.36 -0.55
C ILE A 111 4.68 1.08 -1.86
N MET A 112 5.21 0.38 -2.84
CA MET A 112 5.50 0.93 -4.18
C MET A 112 4.26 1.00 -5.09
N GLY A 113 3.17 0.30 -4.75
CA GLY A 113 1.89 0.36 -5.45
C GLY A 113 1.10 1.64 -5.15
N ASP A 114 0.04 1.89 -5.93
CA ASP A 114 -0.71 3.14 -5.87
C ASP A 114 -1.32 3.41 -4.47
N PHE A 115 -1.97 2.41 -3.87
CA PHE A 115 -2.62 2.55 -2.55
C PHE A 115 -1.59 2.56 -1.41
N GLY A 116 -0.55 1.74 -1.46
CA GLY A 116 0.52 1.73 -0.46
C GLY A 116 1.29 3.04 -0.42
N ARG A 117 1.59 3.63 -1.57
CA ARG A 117 2.19 4.97 -1.66
C ARG A 117 1.32 6.03 -1.00
N CYS A 118 0.01 5.96 -1.20
CA CYS A 118 -0.93 6.87 -0.56
C CYS A 118 -0.87 6.76 0.97
N VAL A 119 -0.76 5.55 1.53
CA VAL A 119 -0.58 5.33 2.98
C VAL A 119 0.62 6.08 3.53
N ILE A 120 1.77 6.01 2.83
CA ILE A 120 3.02 6.63 3.29
C ILE A 120 3.03 8.15 3.05
N ARG A 121 2.38 8.63 2.00
CA ARG A 121 2.37 10.04 1.63
C ARG A 121 1.29 10.85 2.32
N THR A 122 0.27 10.19 2.89
CA THR A 122 -0.80 10.85 3.64
C THR A 122 -0.34 11.12 5.07
N GLY A 123 -0.26 12.41 5.42
CA GLY A 123 -0.04 12.82 6.80
C GLY A 123 -1.31 12.67 7.64
N ASP A 124 -1.16 12.42 8.91
CA ASP A 124 -2.27 12.26 9.84
C ASP A 124 -3.18 13.50 9.91
N GLU A 125 -2.60 14.69 9.68
CA GLU A 125 -3.27 15.98 9.72
C GLU A 125 -4.29 16.19 8.59
N VAL A 126 -4.14 15.46 7.50
CA VAL A 126 -5.02 15.54 6.33
C VAL A 126 -6.35 14.82 6.55
N LEU A 127 -6.38 13.86 7.48
CA LEU A 127 -7.56 13.05 7.79
C LEU A 127 -8.43 13.70 8.87
N SER A 128 -9.76 13.52 8.76
CA SER A 128 -10.68 13.87 9.84
C SER A 128 -10.33 13.14 11.14
N PRO A 129 -10.71 13.66 12.33
CA PRO A 129 -10.37 13.01 13.61
C PRO A 129 -10.77 11.53 13.67
N GLU A 130 -11.96 11.17 13.17
CA GLU A 130 -12.45 9.79 13.14
C GLU A 130 -11.64 8.92 12.18
N ALA A 131 -11.42 9.38 10.96
CA ALA A 131 -10.62 8.68 9.96
C ALA A 131 -9.17 8.48 10.43
N ARG A 132 -8.60 9.51 11.09
CA ARG A 132 -7.26 9.46 11.69
C ARG A 132 -7.15 8.39 12.77
N ALA A 133 -8.15 8.25 13.64
CA ALA A 133 -8.15 7.23 14.68
C ALA A 133 -8.13 5.81 14.07
N LYS A 134 -8.97 5.58 13.07
CA LYS A 134 -9.03 4.31 12.32
C LYS A 134 -7.71 4.04 11.57
N PHE A 135 -7.17 5.04 10.89
CA PHE A 135 -5.89 4.96 10.19
C PHE A 135 -4.73 4.58 11.12
N ARG A 136 -4.64 5.23 12.28
CA ARG A 136 -3.61 4.91 13.28
C ARG A 136 -3.79 3.52 13.89
N ALA A 137 -5.02 3.04 14.05
CA ALA A 137 -5.29 1.69 14.54
C ALA A 137 -4.77 0.64 13.54
N LEU A 138 -5.11 0.76 12.26
CA LEU A 138 -4.65 -0.14 11.21
C LEU A 138 -3.11 -0.11 11.07
N LYS A 139 -2.48 1.05 11.15
CA LYS A 139 -1.00 1.17 11.13
C LYS A 139 -0.36 0.44 12.30
N ARG A 140 -0.94 0.51 13.51
CA ARG A 140 -0.43 -0.24 14.66
C ARG A 140 -0.50 -1.75 14.45
N GLU A 141 -1.57 -2.26 13.87
CA GLU A 141 -1.69 -3.69 13.56
C GLU A 141 -0.56 -4.18 12.63
N ILE A 142 -0.18 -3.39 11.63
CA ILE A 142 0.94 -3.71 10.74
C ILE A 142 2.28 -3.67 11.49
N ASP A 143 2.51 -2.65 12.34
CA ASP A 143 3.72 -2.54 13.16
C ASP A 143 3.84 -3.71 14.14
N ASP A 144 2.74 -4.10 14.79
CA ASP A 144 2.68 -5.24 15.70
C ASP A 144 2.96 -6.56 14.95
N ALA A 145 2.41 -6.74 13.74
CA ALA A 145 2.67 -7.91 12.92
C ALA A 145 4.16 -8.01 12.52
N LEU A 146 4.77 -6.90 12.10
CA LEU A 146 6.21 -6.84 11.80
C LEU A 146 7.06 -7.21 13.02
N ARG A 147 6.77 -6.61 14.18
CA ARG A 147 7.48 -6.92 15.42
C ARG A 147 7.34 -8.38 15.83
N ALA A 148 6.15 -8.95 15.72
CA ALA A 148 5.91 -10.35 16.02
C ALA A 148 6.74 -11.29 15.13
N MET A 149 6.86 -11.00 13.82
CA MET A 149 7.69 -11.79 12.92
C MET A 149 9.18 -11.66 13.22
N ILE A 150 9.66 -10.45 13.55
CA ILE A 150 11.06 -10.24 13.97
C ILE A 150 11.35 -11.02 15.26
N ALA A 151 10.45 -10.96 16.24
CA ALA A 151 10.59 -11.70 17.50
C ALA A 151 10.57 -13.23 17.28
N ALA A 152 9.75 -13.73 16.36
CA ALA A 152 9.71 -15.15 16.01
C ALA A 152 11.03 -15.61 15.38
N ALA A 153 11.61 -14.82 14.47
CA ALA A 153 12.92 -15.13 13.88
C ALA A 153 14.07 -15.11 14.89
N ALA A 154 13.99 -14.23 15.89
CA ALA A 154 14.95 -14.25 17.01
C ALA A 154 14.77 -15.48 17.91
N ALA A 155 13.51 -15.85 18.20
CA ALA A 155 13.18 -16.93 19.12
C ALA A 155 13.55 -18.32 18.58
N ASP A 156 13.42 -18.55 17.26
CA ASP A 156 13.83 -19.81 16.63
C ASP A 156 15.32 -19.84 16.21
N GLY A 157 16.06 -18.77 16.48
CA GLY A 157 17.50 -18.66 16.19
C GLY A 157 17.83 -18.43 14.73
N SER A 158 16.83 -18.22 13.85
CA SER A 158 17.06 -17.99 12.43
C SER A 158 17.57 -16.57 12.11
N ALA A 159 17.46 -15.63 13.07
CA ALA A 159 18.00 -14.28 12.94
C ALA A 159 18.65 -13.80 14.26
N SER A 160 19.73 -13.02 14.14
CA SER A 160 20.43 -12.41 15.30
C SER A 160 19.88 -10.99 15.53
N ILE A 161 18.90 -10.86 16.41
CA ILE A 161 18.20 -9.59 16.70
C ILE A 161 18.59 -9.09 18.09
N ARG A 162 19.17 -7.89 18.18
CA ARG A 162 19.50 -7.24 19.46
C ARG A 162 18.29 -6.56 20.09
N ASP A 163 17.51 -5.86 19.29
CA ASP A 163 16.32 -5.15 19.73
C ASP A 163 15.25 -5.18 18.64
N VAL A 164 14.10 -5.79 18.96
CA VAL A 164 12.98 -5.98 18.02
C VAL A 164 12.41 -4.64 17.56
N ARG A 165 12.30 -3.66 18.46
CA ARG A 165 11.71 -2.36 18.15
C ARG A 165 12.59 -1.57 17.17
N THR A 166 13.88 -1.50 17.44
CA THR A 166 14.84 -0.81 16.58
C THR A 166 14.91 -1.46 15.21
N THR A 167 14.93 -2.79 15.15
CA THR A 167 14.92 -3.55 13.88
C THR A 167 13.65 -3.25 13.08
N ALA A 168 12.46 -3.26 13.72
CA ALA A 168 11.21 -2.97 13.07
C ALA A 168 11.18 -1.53 12.50
N LEU A 169 11.62 -0.53 13.27
CA LEU A 169 11.70 0.86 12.83
C LEU A 169 12.68 1.03 11.66
N THR A 170 13.82 0.34 11.68
CA THR A 170 14.80 0.36 10.60
C THR A 170 14.22 -0.23 9.32
N PHE A 171 13.57 -1.39 9.40
CA PHE A 171 12.95 -2.04 8.26
C PHE A 171 11.81 -1.19 7.67
N ALA A 172 10.90 -0.72 8.52
CA ALA A 172 9.80 0.14 8.08
C ALA A 172 10.33 1.43 7.44
N GLY A 173 11.35 2.06 8.04
CA GLY A 173 11.97 3.27 7.48
C GLY A 173 12.58 3.04 6.09
N ALA A 174 13.35 1.96 5.93
CA ALA A 174 13.96 1.61 4.65
C ALA A 174 12.91 1.27 3.58
N LEU A 175 11.91 0.44 3.93
CA LEU A 175 10.90 -0.05 2.98
C LEU A 175 9.82 1.00 2.65
N ASN A 176 9.62 2.00 3.51
CA ASN A 176 8.70 3.12 3.24
C ASN A 176 9.30 4.18 2.31
N TRP A 177 10.63 4.29 2.26
CA TRP A 177 11.31 5.32 1.47
C TRP A 177 11.01 5.26 -0.04
N PRO A 178 10.92 4.07 -0.68
CA PRO A 178 10.54 3.94 -2.09
C PRO A 178 9.20 4.58 -2.47
N ALA A 179 8.24 4.68 -1.57
CA ALA A 179 6.97 5.38 -1.84
C ALA A 179 7.15 6.82 -2.33
N ARG A 180 8.30 7.44 -2.09
CA ARG A 180 8.59 8.83 -2.47
C ARG A 180 9.26 8.99 -3.83
N TRP A 181 10.03 8.00 -4.26
CA TRP A 181 10.87 8.12 -5.47
C TRP A 181 10.64 7.01 -6.51
N HIS A 182 10.14 5.83 -6.12
CA HIS A 182 9.86 4.76 -7.06
C HIS A 182 8.78 5.19 -8.06
N ARG A 183 9.00 4.87 -9.33
CA ARG A 183 8.06 5.11 -10.42
C ARG A 183 7.57 3.77 -10.96
N PRO A 184 6.23 3.53 -10.99
CA PRO A 184 5.68 2.27 -11.49
C PRO A 184 6.02 1.98 -12.95
N ASP A 185 6.23 3.02 -13.75
CA ASP A 185 6.64 3.00 -15.15
C ASP A 185 8.16 3.07 -15.37
N GLY A 186 8.93 3.01 -14.27
CA GLY A 186 10.39 3.07 -14.30
C GLY A 186 11.03 1.78 -14.83
N ALA A 187 12.35 1.85 -15.05
CA ALA A 187 13.14 0.73 -15.61
C ALA A 187 13.23 -0.50 -14.68
N ARG A 188 12.98 -0.35 -13.38
CA ARG A 188 13.06 -1.43 -12.39
C ARG A 188 11.68 -1.78 -11.83
N PRO A 189 11.22 -3.04 -12.01
CA PRO A 189 10.00 -3.54 -11.38
C PRO A 189 10.06 -3.43 -9.84
N ALA A 190 8.91 -3.17 -9.23
CA ALA A 190 8.80 -3.09 -7.76
C ALA A 190 9.23 -4.41 -7.08
N THR A 191 8.94 -5.56 -7.71
CA THR A 191 9.33 -6.89 -7.22
C THR A 191 10.83 -7.05 -7.11
N ASP A 192 11.58 -6.63 -8.14
CA ASP A 192 13.03 -6.79 -8.19
C ASP A 192 13.72 -5.86 -7.19
N LEU A 193 13.22 -4.62 -7.08
CA LEU A 193 13.71 -3.66 -6.10
C LEU A 193 13.41 -4.15 -4.67
N ALA A 194 12.22 -4.68 -4.43
CA ALA A 194 11.85 -5.25 -3.13
C ALA A 194 12.76 -6.42 -2.74
N ALA A 195 13.04 -7.33 -3.68
CA ALA A 195 13.94 -8.46 -3.42
C ALA A 195 15.34 -7.99 -3.00
N GLU A 196 15.94 -7.05 -3.75
CA GLU A 196 17.25 -6.49 -3.42
C GLU A 196 17.27 -5.78 -2.06
N MET A 197 16.26 -4.97 -1.77
CA MET A 197 16.16 -4.27 -0.47
C MET A 197 16.06 -5.26 0.69
N VAL A 198 15.26 -6.31 0.54
CA VAL A 198 15.09 -7.35 1.56
C VAL A 198 16.40 -8.11 1.76
N ASP A 199 17.11 -8.45 0.69
CA ASP A 199 18.41 -9.11 0.81
C ASP A 199 19.43 -8.25 1.57
N ILE A 200 19.51 -6.96 1.24
CA ILE A 200 20.37 -6.01 1.96
C ILE A 200 20.01 -5.94 3.45
N LEU A 201 18.72 -5.85 3.77
CA LEU A 201 18.25 -5.75 5.16
C LEU A 201 18.47 -7.04 5.94
N CYS A 202 18.26 -8.20 5.31
CA CYS A 202 18.36 -9.50 5.98
C CYS A 202 19.80 -9.98 6.18
N VAL A 203 20.75 -9.59 5.34
CA VAL A 203 22.17 -9.91 5.55
C VAL A 203 22.69 -9.38 6.89
N GLY A 204 22.18 -8.26 7.37
CA GLY A 204 22.54 -7.67 8.65
C GLY A 204 21.96 -8.38 9.88
N ILE A 205 20.99 -9.28 9.71
CA ILE A 205 20.30 -9.99 10.81
C ILE A 205 20.46 -11.52 10.77
N GLU A 206 21.13 -12.05 9.77
CA GLU A 206 21.47 -13.48 9.72
C GLU A 206 22.43 -13.84 10.85
N PRO A 207 22.30 -15.06 11.44
CA PRO A 207 23.24 -15.53 12.45
C PRO A 207 24.66 -15.54 11.88
N ARG A 208 25.60 -14.97 12.62
CA ARG A 208 27.01 -15.08 12.29
C ARG A 208 27.53 -16.38 12.89
N GLY A 209 27.92 -17.31 12.03
CA GLY A 209 28.60 -18.55 12.44
C GLY A 209 29.92 -18.30 13.16
#